data_38d341a643c322f00b706a7d0a32157b
#
_entry.id   38d341a643c322f00b706a7d0a32157b
#
_cell.length_a   1.000
_cell.length_b   1.000
_cell.length_c   1.000
_cell.angle_alpha   90.00
_cell.angle_beta   90.00
_cell.angle_gamma   90.00
#
_symmetry.space_group_name_H-M   'P 1'
#
loop_
_entity.id
_entity.type
_entity.pdbx_description
1 polymer ?
#
loop_
_entity_poly.entity_id
_entity_poly.type
_entity_poly.pdbx_seq_one_letter_code
_entity_poly.pdbx_strand_id
1 'polypeptide(L)'
;MNSFFVFEPTGSTTLFSSLHLMWLWNTLFLCIWSGHMARRGHCAARAAALLLLLAEFFRVLTLFICGRLDTGFLPFHLCGAAVYVCLFHEARGGQLAGELIYSTLAPGALTALLFPDWLHYPAGSFLFLSSFGIHMLICAYAAAMLCCGLFHPSPQRLPLCSIILSLYGLAVYALDRLLRVNYLFLLFPAADSPLEWAAAVLPWHGLLYFPALSLVWSTLYFPPVLRLIQKGVPDPARLR
;
A
#
# COMPACT_ATOMS: atom_id res chain seq x y z
N MET A 1 31.90 1.42 -5.86
CA MET A 1 30.78 0.69 -5.24
C MET A 1 29.55 0.87 -6.12
N ASN A 2 28.82 -0.19 -6.39
CA ASN A 2 27.66 -0.12 -7.28
C ASN A 2 26.55 0.68 -6.55
N SER A 3 26.12 1.82 -7.06
CA SER A 3 25.13 2.71 -6.44
C SER A 3 23.76 2.02 -6.20
N PHE A 4 23.54 0.91 -6.88
CA PHE A 4 22.31 0.11 -6.74
C PHE A 4 22.17 -0.55 -5.35
N PHE A 5 23.26 -1.06 -4.77
CA PHE A 5 23.23 -1.72 -3.46
C PHE A 5 23.67 -0.77 -2.33
N VAL A 6 23.29 0.49 -2.39
CA VAL A 6 23.46 1.44 -1.30
C VAL A 6 22.22 1.37 -0.41
N PHE A 7 22.44 0.99 0.83
CA PHE A 7 21.37 0.86 1.87
C PHE A 7 21.42 2.00 2.90
N GLU A 8 22.33 2.93 2.73
CA GLU A 8 22.47 4.09 3.61
C GLU A 8 21.60 5.26 3.11
N PRO A 9 21.04 6.07 4.03
CA PRO A 9 20.16 7.20 3.70
C PRO A 9 20.97 8.41 3.18
N THR A 10 21.62 8.27 2.04
CA THR A 10 22.45 9.31 1.42
C THR A 10 21.77 9.99 0.22
N GLY A 11 20.50 9.70 -0.01
CA GLY A 11 19.71 10.29 -1.09
C GLY A 11 19.33 11.75 -0.80
N SER A 12 19.15 12.52 -1.86
CA SER A 12 18.78 13.94 -1.82
C SER A 12 17.47 14.23 -2.58
N THR A 13 16.67 13.19 -2.86
CA THR A 13 15.40 13.37 -3.55
C THR A 13 14.40 14.06 -2.63
N THR A 14 13.84 15.19 -3.08
CA THR A 14 12.86 15.94 -2.31
C THR A 14 11.43 15.58 -2.71
N LEU A 15 10.50 15.80 -1.78
CA LEU A 15 9.07 15.64 -2.02
C LEU A 15 8.62 16.50 -3.21
N PHE A 16 7.80 15.95 -4.08
CA PHE A 16 7.28 16.57 -5.31
C PHE A 16 8.35 17.08 -6.31
N SER A 17 9.60 16.61 -6.18
CA SER A 17 10.59 16.81 -7.23
C SER A 17 10.17 16.17 -8.56
N SER A 18 10.82 16.54 -9.66
CA SER A 18 10.52 15.96 -10.99
C SER A 18 10.63 14.44 -11.00
N LEU A 19 11.59 13.88 -10.27
CA LEU A 19 11.74 12.42 -10.13
C LEU A 19 10.55 11.81 -9.37
N HIS A 20 10.16 12.43 -8.25
CA HIS A 20 9.00 11.94 -7.47
C HIS A 20 7.70 12.04 -8.29
N LEU A 21 7.47 13.16 -8.98
CA LEU A 21 6.32 13.33 -9.87
C LEU A 21 6.30 12.29 -10.99
N MET A 22 7.46 11.95 -11.56
CA MET A 22 7.58 10.87 -12.55
C MET A 22 7.07 9.53 -11.98
N TRP A 23 7.41 9.18 -10.73
CA TRP A 23 6.91 7.96 -10.09
C TRP A 23 5.39 8.01 -9.86
N LEU A 24 4.84 9.15 -9.48
CA LEU A 24 3.38 9.32 -9.35
C LEU A 24 2.67 9.16 -10.70
N TRP A 25 3.21 9.72 -11.78
CA TRP A 25 2.68 9.52 -13.13
C TRP A 25 2.76 8.07 -13.58
N ASN A 26 3.86 7.38 -13.32
CA ASN A 26 3.98 5.95 -13.60
C ASN A 26 2.96 5.13 -12.80
N THR A 27 2.70 5.49 -11.55
CA THR A 27 1.65 4.86 -10.73
C THR A 27 0.28 5.03 -11.36
N LEU A 28 -0.09 6.25 -11.72
CA LEU A 28 -1.36 6.56 -12.37
C LEU A 28 -1.52 5.78 -13.68
N PHE A 29 -0.49 5.80 -14.53
CA PHE A 29 -0.47 5.03 -15.78
C PHE A 29 -0.65 3.55 -15.54
N LEU A 30 0.09 2.96 -14.58
CA LEU A 30 0.00 1.55 -14.24
C LEU A 30 -1.41 1.17 -13.73
N CYS A 31 -2.03 2.00 -12.89
CA CYS A 31 -3.39 1.79 -12.41
C CYS A 31 -4.42 1.82 -13.54
N ILE A 32 -4.33 2.82 -14.44
CA ILE A 32 -5.23 2.94 -15.61
C ILE A 32 -5.04 1.74 -16.53
N TRP A 33 -3.80 1.39 -16.85
CA TRP A 33 -3.47 0.26 -17.72
C TRP A 33 -3.94 -1.07 -17.12
N SER A 34 -3.64 -1.32 -15.84
CA SER A 34 -4.06 -2.52 -15.13
C SER A 34 -5.60 -2.64 -15.07
N GLY A 35 -6.30 -1.55 -14.76
CA GLY A 35 -7.76 -1.51 -14.78
C GLY A 35 -8.33 -1.74 -16.19
N HIS A 36 -7.72 -1.16 -17.23
CA HIS A 36 -8.14 -1.39 -18.61
C HIS A 36 -7.98 -2.86 -19.04
N MET A 37 -6.83 -3.45 -18.73
CA MET A 37 -6.56 -4.86 -19.03
C MET A 37 -7.49 -5.80 -18.23
N ALA A 38 -7.79 -5.45 -16.98
CA ALA A 38 -8.67 -6.24 -16.11
C ALA A 38 -10.12 -6.32 -16.63
N ARG A 39 -10.59 -5.30 -17.36
CA ARG A 39 -11.91 -5.34 -18.03
C ARG A 39 -12.01 -6.41 -19.13
N ARG A 40 -10.87 -6.88 -19.65
CA ARG A 40 -10.79 -7.94 -20.67
C ARG A 40 -10.63 -9.33 -20.06
N GLY A 41 -10.39 -9.43 -18.75
CA GLY A 41 -10.23 -10.69 -18.02
C GLY A 41 -9.41 -10.53 -16.75
N HIS A 42 -9.41 -11.55 -15.89
CA HIS A 42 -8.74 -11.53 -14.58
C HIS A 42 -7.20 -11.55 -14.64
N CYS A 43 -6.60 -11.68 -15.82
CA CYS A 43 -5.14 -11.83 -15.97
C CYS A 43 -4.35 -10.66 -15.35
N ALA A 44 -4.87 -9.43 -15.42
CA ALA A 44 -4.18 -8.26 -14.88
C ALA A 44 -4.12 -8.26 -13.34
N ALA A 45 -5.20 -8.64 -12.64
CA ALA A 45 -5.20 -8.77 -11.19
C ALA A 45 -4.24 -9.88 -10.76
N ARG A 46 -4.32 -11.05 -11.40
CA ARG A 46 -3.40 -12.16 -11.14
C ARG A 46 -1.95 -11.79 -11.38
N ALA A 47 -1.65 -11.11 -12.50
CA ALA A 47 -0.30 -10.66 -12.80
C ALA A 47 0.22 -9.69 -11.73
N ALA A 48 -0.60 -8.71 -11.30
CA ALA A 48 -0.22 -7.77 -10.24
C ALA A 48 0.04 -8.48 -8.91
N ALA A 49 -0.79 -9.46 -8.51
CA ALA A 49 -0.60 -10.24 -7.29
C ALA A 49 0.68 -11.08 -7.34
N LEU A 50 0.97 -11.74 -8.48
CA LEU A 50 2.20 -12.52 -8.65
C LEU A 50 3.44 -11.62 -8.67
N LEU A 51 3.37 -10.44 -9.31
CA LEU A 51 4.47 -9.47 -9.30
C LEU A 51 4.71 -8.93 -7.90
N LEU A 52 3.66 -8.72 -7.08
CA LEU A 52 3.81 -8.35 -5.67
C LEU A 52 4.57 -9.43 -4.89
N LEU A 53 4.20 -10.71 -5.07
CA LEU A 53 4.89 -11.82 -4.42
C LEU A 53 6.36 -11.87 -4.83
N LEU A 54 6.64 -11.76 -6.13
CA LEU A 54 8.01 -11.78 -6.64
C LEU A 54 8.81 -10.57 -6.14
N ALA A 55 8.22 -9.37 -6.14
CA ALA A 55 8.88 -8.16 -5.65
C ALA A 55 9.25 -8.28 -4.17
N GLU A 56 8.33 -8.79 -3.33
CA GLU A 56 8.59 -9.01 -1.91
C GLU A 56 9.63 -10.11 -1.69
N PHE A 57 9.53 -11.22 -2.42
CA PHE A 57 10.50 -12.30 -2.37
C PHE A 57 11.92 -11.80 -2.72
N PHE A 58 12.07 -11.08 -3.84
CA PHE A 58 13.36 -10.52 -4.25
C PHE A 58 13.86 -9.46 -3.27
N ARG A 59 12.97 -8.68 -2.68
CA ARG A 59 13.33 -7.70 -1.64
C ARG A 59 13.97 -8.40 -0.44
N VAL A 60 13.29 -9.41 0.12
CA VAL A 60 13.79 -10.15 1.29
C VAL A 60 15.07 -10.92 0.94
N LEU A 61 15.11 -11.59 -0.21
CA LEU A 61 16.28 -12.34 -0.68
C LEU A 61 17.51 -11.42 -0.85
N THR A 62 17.35 -10.27 -1.47
CA THR A 62 18.44 -9.31 -1.67
C THR A 62 18.96 -8.79 -0.34
N LEU A 63 18.08 -8.40 0.58
CA LEU A 63 18.46 -7.95 1.92
C LEU A 63 19.21 -9.05 2.69
N PHE A 64 18.75 -10.30 2.58
CA PHE A 64 19.40 -11.44 3.21
C PHE A 64 20.81 -11.67 2.63
N ILE A 65 20.95 -11.72 1.30
CA ILE A 65 22.25 -11.95 0.64
C ILE A 65 23.24 -10.81 0.96
N CYS A 66 22.74 -9.57 1.03
CA CYS A 66 23.57 -8.41 1.38
C CYS A 66 23.87 -8.27 2.88
N GLY A 67 23.35 -9.17 3.74
CA GLY A 67 23.52 -9.09 5.19
C GLY A 67 22.86 -7.85 5.80
N ARG A 68 21.80 -7.33 5.17
CA ARG A 68 21.06 -6.12 5.57
C ARG A 68 19.63 -6.41 6.04
N LEU A 69 19.26 -7.69 6.14
CA LEU A 69 17.96 -8.08 6.67
C LEU A 69 17.96 -7.92 8.18
N ASP A 70 17.28 -6.92 8.67
CA ASP A 70 17.06 -6.68 10.10
C ASP A 70 15.57 -6.70 10.45
N THR A 71 15.26 -6.48 11.73
CA THR A 71 13.87 -6.49 12.21
C THR A 71 13.01 -5.42 11.57
N GLY A 72 13.55 -4.29 11.13
CA GLY A 72 12.81 -3.21 10.47
C GLY A 72 12.26 -3.60 9.08
N PHE A 73 12.82 -4.64 8.45
CA PHE A 73 12.36 -5.12 7.13
C PHE A 73 11.35 -6.26 7.18
N LEU A 74 10.90 -6.67 8.37
CA LEU A 74 9.84 -7.67 8.51
C LEU A 74 8.50 -7.14 7.93
N PRO A 75 7.60 -8.00 7.44
CA PRO A 75 6.41 -7.59 6.70
C PRO A 75 5.26 -7.07 7.58
N PHE A 76 5.58 -6.33 8.63
CA PHE A 76 4.58 -5.74 9.55
C PHE A 76 4.18 -4.32 9.20
N HIS A 77 4.86 -3.68 8.25
CA HIS A 77 4.32 -2.47 7.60
C HIS A 77 3.05 -2.78 6.83
N LEU A 78 2.18 -1.79 6.68
CA LEU A 78 0.91 -1.95 5.98
C LEU A 78 1.08 -2.47 4.54
N CYS A 79 2.13 -2.02 3.85
CA CYS A 79 2.47 -2.49 2.50
C CYS A 79 2.93 -3.97 2.48
N GLY A 80 3.70 -4.42 3.49
CA GLY A 80 4.06 -5.83 3.63
C GLY A 80 2.83 -6.70 3.85
N ALA A 81 1.93 -6.31 4.77
CA ALA A 81 0.66 -7.00 4.98
C ALA A 81 -0.20 -7.01 3.71
N ALA A 82 -0.20 -5.91 2.94
CA ALA A 82 -0.96 -5.78 1.69
C ALA A 82 -0.57 -6.85 0.65
N VAL A 83 0.71 -7.19 0.54
CA VAL A 83 1.18 -8.24 -0.38
C VAL A 83 0.44 -9.56 -0.10
N TYR A 84 0.40 -9.97 1.17
CA TYR A 84 -0.25 -11.23 1.55
C TYR A 84 -1.77 -11.18 1.42
N VAL A 85 -2.41 -10.05 1.74
CA VAL A 85 -3.86 -9.88 1.60
C VAL A 85 -4.27 -9.86 0.12
N CYS A 86 -3.50 -9.22 -0.77
CA CYS A 86 -3.73 -9.25 -2.21
C CYS A 86 -3.60 -10.67 -2.78
N LEU A 87 -2.58 -11.42 -2.36
CA LEU A 87 -2.39 -12.82 -2.75
C LEU A 87 -3.53 -13.71 -2.25
N PHE A 88 -3.93 -13.53 -0.99
CA PHE A 88 -5.06 -14.28 -0.41
C PHE A 88 -6.37 -13.98 -1.17
N HIS A 89 -6.62 -12.70 -1.46
CA HIS A 89 -7.81 -12.29 -2.22
C HIS A 89 -7.81 -12.88 -3.64
N GLU A 90 -6.66 -12.88 -4.33
CA GLU A 90 -6.55 -13.49 -5.67
C GLU A 90 -6.76 -15.00 -5.64
N ALA A 91 -6.22 -15.69 -4.62
CA ALA A 91 -6.28 -17.14 -4.52
C ALA A 91 -7.64 -17.68 -4.03
N ARG A 92 -8.29 -16.99 -3.10
CA ARG A 92 -9.50 -17.46 -2.42
C ARG A 92 -10.72 -16.60 -2.70
N GLY A 93 -10.55 -15.40 -3.24
CA GLY A 93 -11.59 -14.38 -3.34
C GLY A 93 -11.97 -13.85 -1.94
N GLY A 94 -13.19 -13.38 -1.84
CA GLY A 94 -13.78 -12.96 -0.56
C GLY A 94 -13.92 -11.44 -0.45
N GLN A 95 -15.17 -11.04 -0.18
CA GLN A 95 -15.52 -9.62 -0.13
C GLN A 95 -14.83 -8.87 1.00
N LEU A 96 -14.51 -9.53 2.12
CA LEU A 96 -13.82 -8.89 3.24
C LEU A 96 -12.35 -8.56 2.91
N ALA A 97 -11.64 -9.49 2.25
CA ALA A 97 -10.27 -9.22 1.81
C ALA A 97 -10.24 -8.09 0.77
N GLY A 98 -11.16 -8.11 -0.19
CA GLY A 98 -11.34 -7.02 -1.15
C GLY A 98 -11.66 -5.68 -0.46
N GLU A 99 -12.50 -5.69 0.59
CA GLU A 99 -12.83 -4.49 1.36
C GLU A 99 -11.61 -3.92 2.10
N LEU A 100 -10.79 -4.78 2.73
CA LEU A 100 -9.53 -4.37 3.37
C LEU A 100 -8.56 -3.76 2.36
N ILE A 101 -8.44 -4.34 1.16
CA ILE A 101 -7.61 -3.77 0.10
C ILE A 101 -8.14 -2.39 -0.32
N TYR A 102 -9.43 -2.28 -0.58
CA TYR A 102 -10.06 -1.06 -1.05
C TYR A 102 -10.07 0.06 0.00
N SER A 103 -10.49 -0.26 1.23
CA SER A 103 -10.69 0.74 2.28
C SER A 103 -9.43 1.14 3.02
N THR A 104 -8.37 0.33 2.97
CA THR A 104 -7.22 0.47 3.88
C THR A 104 -5.88 0.35 3.15
N LEU A 105 -5.64 -0.80 2.49
CA LEU A 105 -4.30 -1.13 2.01
C LEU A 105 -3.91 -0.31 0.78
N ALA A 106 -4.80 -0.16 -0.19
CA ALA A 106 -4.54 0.66 -1.37
C ALA A 106 -4.51 2.17 -1.06
N PRO A 107 -5.42 2.74 -0.23
CA PRO A 107 -5.29 4.12 0.23
C PRO A 107 -4.01 4.35 1.04
N GLY A 108 -3.60 3.40 1.88
CA GLY A 108 -2.33 3.44 2.60
C GLY A 108 -1.12 3.46 1.65
N ALA A 109 -1.12 2.58 0.65
CA ALA A 109 -0.08 2.55 -0.37
C ALA A 109 -0.03 3.85 -1.20
N LEU A 110 -1.20 4.41 -1.55
CA LEU A 110 -1.28 5.70 -2.24
C LEU A 110 -0.76 6.84 -1.37
N THR A 111 -1.10 6.86 -0.08
CA THR A 111 -0.58 7.85 0.86
C THR A 111 0.94 7.75 0.98
N ALA A 112 1.48 6.55 1.05
CA ALA A 112 2.92 6.32 1.09
C ALA A 112 3.62 6.73 -0.22
N LEU A 113 2.96 6.61 -1.38
CA LEU A 113 3.47 7.12 -2.65
C LEU A 113 3.46 8.65 -2.72
N LEU A 114 2.48 9.30 -2.09
CA LEU A 114 2.39 10.76 -2.04
C LEU A 114 3.38 11.37 -1.04
N PHE A 115 3.66 10.66 0.05
CA PHE A 115 4.56 11.09 1.15
C PHE A 115 5.52 9.94 1.50
N PRO A 116 6.45 9.60 0.58
CA PRO A 116 7.33 8.46 0.75
C PRO A 116 8.46 8.74 1.74
N ASP A 117 8.58 7.89 2.74
CA ASP A 117 9.66 7.93 3.74
C ASP A 117 10.99 7.37 3.22
N TRP A 118 11.00 6.81 2.01
CA TRP A 118 12.20 6.24 1.39
C TRP A 118 12.92 7.17 0.40
N LEU A 119 12.52 8.45 0.27
CA LEU A 119 13.21 9.43 -0.57
C LEU A 119 14.63 9.72 -0.09
N HIS A 120 14.94 9.42 1.16
CA HIS A 120 16.28 9.53 1.72
C HIS A 120 17.27 8.48 1.20
N TYR A 121 16.80 7.42 0.53
CA TYR A 121 17.69 6.52 -0.20
C TYR A 121 18.11 7.11 -1.56
N PRO A 122 19.32 6.78 -2.06
CA PRO A 122 19.75 7.24 -3.38
C PRO A 122 18.76 6.84 -4.49
N ALA A 123 18.47 7.78 -5.37
CA ALA A 123 17.64 7.50 -6.55
C ALA A 123 18.21 6.36 -7.37
N GLY A 124 17.39 5.37 -7.72
CA GLY A 124 17.82 4.18 -8.43
C GLY A 124 18.45 3.09 -7.55
N SER A 125 18.60 3.29 -6.23
CA SER A 125 19.01 2.22 -5.32
C SER A 125 17.93 1.15 -5.19
N PHE A 126 18.33 -0.04 -4.77
CA PHE A 126 17.43 -1.18 -4.63
C PHE A 126 16.25 -0.88 -3.68
N LEU A 127 16.50 -0.25 -2.52
CA LEU A 127 15.43 0.10 -1.57
C LEU A 127 14.49 1.16 -2.15
N PHE A 128 15.02 2.17 -2.82
CA PHE A 128 14.21 3.19 -3.47
C PHE A 128 13.27 2.57 -4.52
N LEU A 129 13.81 1.76 -5.43
CA LEU A 129 13.03 1.14 -6.51
C LEU A 129 12.03 0.11 -6.01
N SER A 130 12.44 -0.75 -5.06
CA SER A 130 11.54 -1.78 -4.52
C SER A 130 10.38 -1.19 -3.72
N SER A 131 10.62 -0.10 -2.98
CA SER A 131 9.56 0.60 -2.23
C SER A 131 8.53 1.21 -3.16
N PHE A 132 8.95 1.99 -4.18
CA PHE A 132 8.02 2.49 -5.19
C PHE A 132 7.29 1.35 -5.90
N GLY A 133 8.01 0.32 -6.35
CA GLY A 133 7.44 -0.82 -7.08
C GLY A 133 6.34 -1.55 -6.32
N ILE A 134 6.56 -1.88 -5.05
CA ILE A 134 5.58 -2.57 -4.22
C ILE A 134 4.31 -1.73 -4.04
N HIS A 135 4.44 -0.44 -3.70
CA HIS A 135 3.29 0.44 -3.49
C HIS A 135 2.50 0.67 -4.78
N MET A 136 3.19 0.86 -5.91
CA MET A 136 2.56 0.96 -7.23
C MET A 136 1.77 -0.30 -7.59
N LEU A 137 2.33 -1.49 -7.33
CA LEU A 137 1.68 -2.77 -7.61
C LEU A 137 0.46 -3.00 -6.72
N ILE A 138 0.47 -2.56 -5.44
CA ILE A 138 -0.72 -2.61 -4.57
C ILE A 138 -1.84 -1.76 -5.17
N CYS A 139 -1.55 -0.53 -5.60
CA CYS A 139 -2.52 0.35 -6.24
C CYS A 139 -3.03 -0.25 -7.57
N ALA A 140 -2.15 -0.82 -8.39
CA ALA A 140 -2.50 -1.47 -9.65
C ALA A 140 -3.39 -2.71 -9.44
N TYR A 141 -3.11 -3.52 -8.40
CA TYR A 141 -3.96 -4.65 -8.02
C TYR A 141 -5.36 -4.18 -7.62
N ALA A 142 -5.46 -3.15 -6.78
CA ALA A 142 -6.74 -2.58 -6.36
C ALA A 142 -7.55 -2.06 -7.57
N ALA A 143 -6.90 -1.36 -8.50
CA ALA A 143 -7.53 -0.91 -9.74
C ALA A 143 -8.03 -2.07 -10.60
N ALA A 144 -7.22 -3.12 -10.76
CA ALA A 144 -7.61 -4.32 -11.50
C ALA A 144 -8.77 -5.05 -10.85
N MET A 145 -8.72 -5.29 -9.53
CA MET A 145 -9.74 -5.94 -8.73
C MET A 145 -11.12 -5.27 -8.87
N LEU A 146 -11.14 -3.93 -8.84
CA LEU A 146 -12.36 -3.13 -9.05
C LEU A 146 -12.87 -3.24 -10.49
N CYS A 147 -11.97 -3.15 -11.48
CA CYS A 147 -12.35 -3.10 -12.89
C CYS A 147 -12.77 -4.47 -13.47
N CYS A 148 -12.30 -5.58 -12.92
CA CYS A 148 -12.73 -6.92 -13.37
C CYS A 148 -13.93 -7.48 -12.61
N GLY A 149 -14.49 -6.73 -11.65
CA GLY A 149 -15.66 -7.16 -10.90
C GLY A 149 -15.42 -8.26 -9.86
N LEU A 150 -14.14 -8.53 -9.50
CA LEU A 150 -13.81 -9.46 -8.41
C LEU A 150 -14.32 -8.99 -7.06
N PHE A 151 -14.53 -7.69 -6.92
CA PHE A 151 -14.92 -7.05 -5.68
C PHE A 151 -15.91 -5.91 -5.91
N HIS A 152 -16.86 -5.76 -4.99
CA HIS A 152 -17.81 -4.67 -4.96
C HIS A 152 -17.76 -3.98 -3.59
N PRO A 153 -17.36 -2.69 -3.52
CA PRO A 153 -17.30 -1.95 -2.27
C PRO A 153 -18.63 -1.89 -1.55
N SER A 154 -18.64 -2.13 -0.25
CA SER A 154 -19.82 -2.09 0.58
C SER A 154 -19.55 -1.37 1.91
N PRO A 155 -20.20 -0.22 2.16
CA PRO A 155 -19.98 0.54 3.39
C PRO A 155 -20.35 -0.24 4.66
N GLN A 156 -21.21 -1.27 4.56
CA GLN A 156 -21.58 -2.12 5.69
C GLN A 156 -20.40 -2.92 6.26
N ARG A 157 -19.33 -3.16 5.46
CA ARG A 157 -18.13 -3.90 5.90
C ARG A 157 -17.06 -2.98 6.51
N LEU A 158 -17.19 -1.66 6.31
CA LEU A 158 -16.20 -0.69 6.80
C LEU A 158 -15.94 -0.79 8.32
N PRO A 159 -16.97 -0.93 9.19
CA PRO A 159 -16.73 -1.09 10.62
C PRO A 159 -15.88 -2.32 10.96
N LEU A 160 -16.11 -3.45 10.29
CA LEU A 160 -15.33 -4.67 10.49
C LEU A 160 -13.88 -4.47 10.01
N CYS A 161 -13.65 -3.83 8.86
CA CYS A 161 -12.32 -3.49 8.38
C CYS A 161 -11.58 -2.57 9.37
N SER A 162 -12.28 -1.57 9.94
CA SER A 162 -11.70 -0.67 10.95
C SER A 162 -11.33 -1.42 12.23
N ILE A 163 -12.14 -2.38 12.67
CA ILE A 163 -11.81 -3.24 13.83
C ILE A 163 -10.56 -4.09 13.53
N ILE A 164 -10.52 -4.76 12.37
CA ILE A 164 -9.38 -5.59 11.98
C ILE A 164 -8.10 -4.74 11.93
N LEU A 165 -8.17 -3.56 11.32
CA LEU A 165 -7.04 -2.64 11.24
C LEU A 165 -6.59 -2.17 12.64
N SER A 166 -7.53 -1.85 13.53
CA SER A 166 -7.22 -1.42 14.90
C SER A 166 -6.57 -2.53 15.71
N LEU A 167 -7.06 -3.77 15.59
CA LEU A 167 -6.46 -4.93 16.24
C LEU A 167 -5.06 -5.22 15.67
N TYR A 168 -4.88 -5.12 14.36
CA TYR A 168 -3.58 -5.23 13.72
C TYR A 168 -2.62 -4.15 14.22
N GLY A 169 -3.07 -2.89 14.27
CA GLY A 169 -2.29 -1.77 14.79
C GLY A 169 -1.88 -1.96 16.25
N LEU A 170 -2.78 -2.49 17.10
CA LEU A 170 -2.46 -2.80 18.49
C LEU A 170 -1.40 -3.90 18.61
N ALA A 171 -1.52 -4.96 17.81
CA ALA A 171 -0.53 -6.03 17.78
C ALA A 171 0.84 -5.53 17.29
N VAL A 172 0.85 -4.71 16.23
CA VAL A 172 2.08 -4.10 15.71
C VAL A 172 2.68 -3.12 16.71
N TYR A 173 1.87 -2.33 17.42
CA TYR A 173 2.37 -1.45 18.50
C TYR A 173 3.11 -2.22 19.58
N ALA A 174 2.59 -3.39 19.99
CA ALA A 174 3.28 -4.26 20.94
C ALA A 174 4.61 -4.79 20.38
N LEU A 175 4.65 -5.16 19.09
CA LEU A 175 5.88 -5.56 18.40
C LEU A 175 6.89 -4.41 18.30
N ASP A 176 6.44 -3.19 17.97
CA ASP A 176 7.30 -2.00 17.91
C ASP A 176 8.01 -1.74 19.24
N ARG A 177 7.28 -1.90 20.34
CA ARG A 177 7.86 -1.76 21.70
C ARG A 177 8.86 -2.86 22.02
N LEU A 178 8.57 -4.10 21.58
CA LEU A 178 9.42 -5.28 21.85
C LEU A 178 10.69 -5.25 20.99
N LEU A 179 10.55 -4.98 19.69
CA LEU A 179 11.64 -5.05 18.72
C LEU A 179 12.39 -3.71 18.56
N ARG A 180 11.91 -2.64 19.19
CA ARG A 180 12.45 -1.27 19.08
C ARG A 180 12.48 -0.78 17.64
N VAL A 181 11.40 -1.02 16.92
CA VAL A 181 11.16 -0.56 15.54
C VAL A 181 9.95 0.38 15.52
N ASN A 182 9.58 0.91 14.36
CA ASN A 182 8.41 1.80 14.22
C ASN A 182 7.62 1.44 12.97
N TYR A 183 7.08 0.21 12.94
CA TYR A 183 6.14 -0.17 11.89
C TYR A 183 4.89 0.71 11.96
N LEU A 184 4.25 0.97 10.83
CA LEU A 184 3.04 1.78 10.75
C LEU A 184 3.15 3.18 11.38
N PHE A 185 4.36 3.63 11.75
CA PHE A 185 4.61 4.93 12.39
C PHE A 185 3.82 5.15 13.67
N LEU A 186 3.67 4.09 14.51
CA LEU A 186 2.86 4.15 15.72
C LEU A 186 3.57 4.83 16.90
N LEU A 187 4.89 4.72 16.97
CA LEU A 187 5.68 5.32 18.06
C LEU A 187 6.01 6.80 17.77
N PHE A 188 6.33 7.11 16.53
CA PHE A 188 6.57 8.48 16.05
C PHE A 188 6.16 8.61 14.58
N PRO A 189 5.73 9.80 14.13
CA PRO A 189 5.23 10.01 12.77
C PRO A 189 6.35 9.86 11.73
N ALA A 190 5.97 9.54 10.50
CA ALA A 190 6.90 9.60 9.37
C ALA A 190 7.30 11.04 9.10
N ALA A 191 8.59 11.29 8.87
CA ALA A 191 9.10 12.58 8.50
C ALA A 191 8.50 13.08 7.17
N ASP A 192 8.43 14.39 6.99
CA ASP A 192 7.90 15.05 5.79
C ASP A 192 6.48 14.61 5.38
N SER A 193 5.70 14.10 6.33
CA SER A 193 4.35 13.57 6.11
C SER A 193 3.27 14.40 6.79
N PRO A 194 1.99 14.28 6.37
CA PRO A 194 0.87 14.88 7.08
C PRO A 194 0.77 14.46 8.56
N LEU A 195 1.34 13.30 8.92
CA LEU A 195 1.38 12.82 10.30
C LEU A 195 2.31 13.66 11.16
N GLU A 196 3.47 14.03 10.63
CA GLU A 196 4.40 14.93 11.31
C GLU A 196 3.80 16.33 11.49
N TRP A 197 3.11 16.83 10.46
CA TRP A 197 2.43 18.12 10.56
C TRP A 197 1.31 18.09 11.62
N ALA A 198 0.56 16.98 11.69
CA ALA A 198 -0.45 16.80 12.74
C ALA A 198 0.18 16.71 14.14
N ALA A 199 1.31 16.00 14.27
CA ALA A 199 2.04 15.85 15.52
C ALA A 199 2.67 17.16 16.02
N ALA A 200 2.95 18.12 15.14
CA ALA A 200 3.42 19.45 15.50
C ALA A 200 2.33 20.28 16.23
N VAL A 201 1.06 19.96 16.01
CA VAL A 201 -0.08 20.71 16.59
C VAL A 201 -0.74 19.93 17.73
N LEU A 202 -0.78 18.61 17.63
CA LEU A 202 -1.45 17.72 18.59
C LEU A 202 -0.44 16.73 19.17
N PRO A 203 -0.57 16.36 20.49
CA PRO A 203 0.24 15.30 21.05
C PRO A 203 0.12 14.02 20.22
N TRP A 204 1.26 13.43 19.85
CA TRP A 204 1.27 12.21 19.05
C TRP A 204 0.75 11.02 19.84
N HIS A 205 -0.32 10.42 19.35
CA HIS A 205 -0.89 9.18 19.86
C HIS A 205 -1.13 8.23 18.67
N GLY A 206 -0.11 7.47 18.28
CA GLY A 206 -0.13 6.64 17.09
C GLY A 206 -1.32 5.68 16.98
N LEU A 207 -1.81 5.14 18.11
CA LEU A 207 -2.99 4.28 18.13
C LEU A 207 -4.30 5.01 17.75
N LEU A 208 -4.39 6.32 17.88
CA LEU A 208 -5.54 7.11 17.45
C LEU A 208 -5.50 7.40 15.94
N TYR A 209 -4.36 7.21 15.31
CA TYR A 209 -4.17 7.40 13.89
C TYR A 209 -5.08 6.51 13.03
N PHE A 210 -5.25 5.23 13.39
CA PHE A 210 -6.09 4.31 12.61
C PHE A 210 -7.57 4.69 12.57
N PRO A 211 -8.23 5.03 13.70
CA PRO A 211 -9.60 5.55 13.66
C PRO A 211 -9.72 6.82 12.81
N ALA A 212 -8.75 7.75 12.93
CA ALA A 212 -8.74 8.97 12.14
C ALA A 212 -8.60 8.69 10.64
N LEU A 213 -7.68 7.80 10.23
CA LEU A 213 -7.54 7.36 8.84
C LEU A 213 -8.79 6.64 8.33
N SER A 214 -9.39 5.78 9.13
CA SER A 214 -10.63 5.11 8.75
C SER A 214 -11.73 6.13 8.44
N LEU A 215 -11.79 7.24 9.19
CA LEU A 215 -12.73 8.33 8.90
C LEU A 215 -12.41 9.01 7.57
N VAL A 216 -11.13 9.35 7.31
CA VAL A 216 -10.70 9.94 6.03
C VAL A 216 -11.00 8.99 4.88
N TRP A 217 -10.65 7.72 5.00
CA TRP A 217 -10.88 6.73 3.94
C TRP A 217 -12.36 6.38 3.74
N SER A 218 -13.23 6.64 4.74
CA SER A 218 -14.67 6.48 4.57
C SER A 218 -15.24 7.37 3.45
N THR A 219 -14.54 8.44 3.06
CA THR A 219 -14.91 9.26 1.91
C THR A 219 -14.93 8.49 0.59
N LEU A 220 -14.17 7.38 0.47
CA LEU A 220 -14.20 6.47 -0.67
C LEU A 220 -15.56 5.81 -0.87
N TYR A 221 -16.40 5.78 0.17
CA TYR A 221 -17.76 5.25 0.13
C TYR A 221 -18.82 6.31 -0.16
N PHE A 222 -18.41 7.53 -0.48
CA PHE A 222 -19.33 8.58 -0.87
C PHE A 222 -20.12 8.16 -2.13
N PRO A 223 -21.48 8.28 -2.15
CA PRO A 223 -22.29 7.72 -3.20
C PRO A 223 -21.90 8.05 -4.65
N PRO A 224 -21.45 9.29 -4.99
CA PRO A 224 -20.94 9.59 -6.32
C PRO A 224 -19.71 8.76 -6.69
N VAL A 225 -18.78 8.52 -5.75
CA VAL A 225 -17.57 7.71 -5.97
C VAL A 225 -17.96 6.25 -6.23
N LEU A 226 -18.84 5.69 -5.41
CA LEU A 226 -19.34 4.33 -5.59
C LEU A 226 -20.06 4.16 -6.94
N ARG A 227 -20.87 5.13 -7.37
CA ARG A 227 -21.54 5.11 -8.68
C ARG A 227 -20.55 5.14 -9.84
N LEU A 228 -19.45 5.91 -9.73
CA LEU A 228 -18.40 5.95 -10.74
C LEU A 228 -17.70 4.59 -10.86
N ILE A 229 -17.37 3.97 -9.74
CA ILE A 229 -16.76 2.64 -9.70
C ILE A 229 -17.70 1.60 -10.32
N GLN A 230 -18.97 1.57 -9.91
CA GLN A 230 -19.96 0.61 -10.38
C GLN A 230 -20.25 0.73 -11.88
N LYS A 231 -20.27 1.95 -12.43
CA LYS A 231 -20.46 2.16 -13.88
C LYS A 231 -19.31 1.61 -14.73
N GLY A 232 -18.11 1.48 -14.16
CA GLY A 232 -16.93 0.97 -14.85
C GLY A 232 -16.80 -0.55 -14.79
N VAL A 233 -17.60 -1.24 -13.98
CA VAL A 233 -17.51 -2.69 -13.78
C VAL A 233 -18.31 -3.42 -14.86
N PRO A 234 -17.70 -4.37 -15.61
CA PRO A 234 -18.43 -5.22 -16.54
C PRO A 234 -19.49 -6.07 -15.81
N ASP A 235 -20.60 -6.36 -16.48
CA ASP A 235 -21.61 -7.30 -15.98
C ASP A 235 -20.95 -8.67 -15.72
N PRO A 236 -21.01 -9.21 -14.48
CA PRO A 236 -20.44 -10.52 -14.15
C PRO A 236 -20.94 -11.66 -15.06
N ALA A 237 -22.12 -11.53 -15.67
CA ALA A 237 -22.66 -12.49 -16.62
C ALA A 237 -21.89 -12.53 -17.95
N ARG A 238 -21.12 -11.50 -18.28
CA ARG A 238 -20.32 -11.44 -19.52
C ARG A 238 -18.88 -11.98 -19.37
N LEU A 239 -18.49 -12.36 -18.16
CA LEU A 239 -17.14 -12.85 -17.81
C LEU A 239 -17.11 -14.37 -17.57
N ARG A 240 -18.24 -15.07 -17.80
CA ARG A 240 -18.34 -16.53 -17.75
C ARG A 240 -18.19 -17.15 -19.11
#